data_5f68e885c1876affba22b4d6e2ecc8ad
#
_entry.id   5f68e885c1876affba22b4d6e2ecc8ad
#
_cell.length_a   1.000
_cell.length_b   1.000
_cell.length_c   1.000
_cell.angle_alpha   90.00
_cell.angle_beta   90.00
_cell.angle_gamma   90.00
#
_symmetry.space_group_name_H-M   'P 1'
#
loop_
_entity.id
_entity.type
_entity.pdbx_description
1 polymer ?
#
loop_
_entity_poly.entity_id
_entity_poly.type
_entity_poly.pdbx_seq_one_letter_code
_entity_poly.pdbx_strand_id
1 'polypeptide(L)'
;MTATPAYLAAVVGAAVAVLLLLIIRLKQQPFVSLLLVSMATALAAGMPPETVMASIEKGMGGTLGFIAVVVGLGAMFGQLLEVSGGAERLTLSLLRVFGRERATWAMTLAGFLVAIPVFFDVGFIILVPLVYTLARETRRSLLLYGIPLLAGLAVTHAFVPPTPGPIAVAQLVGADLGRVILFGSLIGLPCAIAAGPLFGAWIARRIYAEVPEYMTGGQRAEVRTDGL
;
A
#
# COMPACT_ATOMS: atom_id res chain seq x y z
N MET A 1 -17.72 21.01 33.75
CA MET A 1 -16.31 21.46 33.91
C MET A 1 -15.70 21.56 32.52
N THR A 2 -15.36 22.76 32.07
CA THR A 2 -14.68 22.94 30.77
C THR A 2 -13.24 22.46 30.93
N ALA A 3 -12.93 21.33 30.27
CA ALA A 3 -11.58 20.78 30.29
C ALA A 3 -10.59 21.82 29.72
N THR A 4 -9.52 22.12 30.46
CA THR A 4 -8.51 23.05 29.98
C THR A 4 -7.76 22.46 28.77
N PRO A 5 -7.24 23.29 27.84
CA PRO A 5 -6.49 22.79 26.68
C PRO A 5 -5.30 21.90 27.08
N ALA A 6 -4.63 22.22 28.18
CA ALA A 6 -3.53 21.41 28.73
C ALA A 6 -4.00 20.03 29.20
N TYR A 7 -5.16 19.94 29.84
CA TYR A 7 -5.76 18.67 30.24
C TYR A 7 -6.10 17.81 29.03
N LEU A 8 -6.75 18.38 28.00
CA LEU A 8 -7.10 17.66 26.78
C LEU A 8 -5.84 17.16 26.05
N ALA A 9 -4.79 17.96 25.97
CA ALA A 9 -3.51 17.54 25.41
C ALA A 9 -2.89 16.37 26.19
N ALA A 10 -2.95 16.40 27.53
CA ALA A 10 -2.49 15.29 28.36
C ALA A 10 -3.32 14.00 28.15
N VAL A 11 -4.64 14.13 28.04
CA VAL A 11 -5.55 12.98 27.76
C VAL A 11 -5.22 12.37 26.41
N VAL A 12 -5.01 13.18 25.36
CA VAL A 12 -4.63 12.68 24.02
C VAL A 12 -3.24 12.03 24.07
N GLY A 13 -2.26 12.64 24.74
CA GLY A 13 -0.92 12.05 24.91
C GLY A 13 -0.96 10.70 25.64
N ALA A 14 -1.74 10.59 26.71
CA ALA A 14 -1.96 9.34 27.43
C ALA A 14 -2.67 8.29 26.55
N ALA A 15 -3.67 8.68 25.77
CA ALA A 15 -4.38 7.80 24.84
C ALA A 15 -3.44 7.20 23.80
N VAL A 16 -2.56 8.00 23.19
CA VAL A 16 -1.55 7.53 22.25
C VAL A 16 -0.58 6.55 22.92
N ALA A 17 -0.09 6.87 24.12
CA ALA A 17 0.79 6.00 24.86
C ALA A 17 0.15 4.64 25.20
N VAL A 18 -1.10 4.65 25.63
CA VAL A 18 -1.88 3.43 25.92
C VAL A 18 -2.13 2.63 24.65
N LEU A 19 -2.48 3.29 23.54
CA LEU A 19 -2.69 2.63 22.23
C LEU A 19 -1.42 1.90 21.78
N LEU A 20 -0.27 2.58 21.84
CA LEU A 20 1.01 1.97 21.48
C LEU A 20 1.37 0.80 22.42
N LEU A 21 1.11 0.94 23.72
CA LEU A 21 1.31 -0.14 24.69
C LEU A 21 0.46 -1.38 24.33
N LEU A 22 -0.84 -1.19 24.05
CA LEU A 22 -1.75 -2.26 23.70
C LEU A 22 -1.31 -2.99 22.43
N ILE A 23 -0.94 -2.25 21.37
CA ILE A 23 -0.60 -2.84 20.08
C ILE A 23 0.82 -3.45 20.11
N ILE A 24 1.83 -2.71 20.60
CA ILE A 24 3.23 -3.13 20.50
C ILE A 24 3.59 -4.13 21.59
N ARG A 25 3.22 -3.83 22.86
CA ARG A 25 3.65 -4.65 24.00
C ARG A 25 2.71 -5.80 24.29
N LEU A 26 1.40 -5.53 24.30
CA LEU A 26 0.38 -6.52 24.61
C LEU A 26 -0.12 -7.27 23.36
N LYS A 27 0.34 -6.88 22.15
CA LYS A 27 -0.02 -7.51 20.86
C LYS A 27 -1.53 -7.64 20.66
N GLN A 28 -2.30 -6.71 21.20
CA GLN A 28 -3.75 -6.66 21.01
C GLN A 28 -4.09 -6.28 19.58
N GLN A 29 -5.25 -6.75 19.13
CA GLN A 29 -5.76 -6.47 17.80
C GLN A 29 -5.97 -4.95 17.62
N PRO A 30 -5.37 -4.30 16.58
CA PRO A 30 -5.36 -2.83 16.45
C PRO A 30 -6.75 -2.19 16.42
N PHE A 31 -7.72 -2.79 15.74
CA PHE A 31 -9.08 -2.26 15.65
C PHE A 31 -9.76 -2.21 17.03
N VAL A 32 -9.65 -3.28 17.82
CA VAL A 32 -10.21 -3.35 19.17
C VAL A 32 -9.52 -2.34 20.09
N SER A 33 -8.19 -2.23 19.99
CA SER A 33 -7.40 -1.27 20.76
C SER A 33 -7.82 0.18 20.45
N LEU A 34 -8.02 0.51 19.18
CA LEU A 34 -8.48 1.83 18.74
C LEU A 34 -9.87 2.14 19.29
N LEU A 35 -10.82 1.21 19.23
CA LEU A 35 -12.16 1.40 19.79
C LEU A 35 -12.11 1.64 21.30
N LEU A 36 -11.43 0.78 22.04
CA LEU A 36 -11.36 0.88 23.50
C LEU A 36 -10.68 2.20 23.92
N VAL A 37 -9.57 2.55 23.29
CA VAL A 37 -8.85 3.78 23.62
C VAL A 37 -9.66 5.02 23.24
N SER A 38 -10.34 5.03 22.09
CA SER A 38 -11.17 6.17 21.71
C SER A 38 -12.34 6.38 22.66
N MET A 39 -13.01 5.30 23.10
CA MET A 39 -14.05 5.37 24.14
C MET A 39 -13.50 5.92 25.47
N ALA A 40 -12.41 5.34 25.94
CA ALA A 40 -11.77 5.80 27.18
C ALA A 40 -11.33 7.26 27.11
N THR A 41 -10.77 7.68 25.98
CA THR A 41 -10.35 9.07 25.74
C THR A 41 -11.54 10.03 25.77
N ALA A 42 -12.64 9.68 25.11
CA ALA A 42 -13.84 10.50 25.08
C ALA A 42 -14.44 10.67 26.50
N LEU A 43 -14.53 9.59 27.26
CA LEU A 43 -15.00 9.61 28.65
C LEU A 43 -14.04 10.45 29.54
N ALA A 44 -12.72 10.27 29.40
CA ALA A 44 -11.74 11.06 30.13
C ALA A 44 -11.79 12.55 29.75
N ALA A 45 -12.14 12.88 28.51
CA ALA A 45 -12.38 14.25 28.08
C ALA A 45 -13.70 14.86 28.62
N GLY A 46 -14.49 14.07 29.36
CA GLY A 46 -15.74 14.51 29.97
C GLY A 46 -16.97 14.41 29.08
N MET A 47 -16.92 13.63 28.01
CA MET A 47 -18.07 13.41 27.14
C MET A 47 -19.09 12.46 27.81
N PRO A 48 -20.40 12.75 27.77
CA PRO A 48 -21.43 11.84 28.25
C PRO A 48 -21.40 10.50 27.46
N PRO A 49 -21.66 9.34 28.09
CA PRO A 49 -21.61 8.03 27.43
C PRO A 49 -22.48 7.94 26.17
N GLU A 50 -23.66 8.54 26.19
CA GLU A 50 -24.57 8.57 25.04
C GLU A 50 -23.96 9.34 23.85
N THR A 51 -23.24 10.42 24.13
CA THR A 51 -22.55 11.21 23.11
C THR A 51 -21.34 10.47 22.56
N VAL A 52 -20.65 9.68 23.40
CA VAL A 52 -19.51 8.86 22.97
C VAL A 52 -19.96 7.84 21.93
N MET A 53 -21.04 7.10 22.19
CA MET A 53 -21.58 6.11 21.25
C MET A 53 -22.03 6.75 19.95
N ALA A 54 -22.78 7.85 20.01
CA ALA A 54 -23.21 8.58 18.82
C ALA A 54 -22.02 9.13 18.00
N SER A 55 -20.95 9.56 18.68
CA SER A 55 -19.73 10.05 18.00
C SER A 55 -18.96 8.94 17.30
N ILE A 56 -18.89 7.75 17.91
CA ILE A 56 -18.27 6.57 17.30
C ILE A 56 -19.06 6.12 16.07
N GLU A 57 -20.39 6.00 16.22
CA GLU A 57 -21.28 5.60 15.13
C GLU A 57 -21.19 6.59 13.95
N LYS A 58 -21.25 7.89 14.23
CA LYS A 58 -21.13 8.94 13.21
C LYS A 58 -19.73 8.94 12.55
N GLY A 59 -18.68 8.78 13.35
CA GLY A 59 -17.29 8.76 12.85
C GLY A 59 -17.02 7.53 11.98
N MET A 60 -17.43 6.36 12.43
CA MET A 60 -17.31 5.12 11.66
C MET A 60 -18.22 5.13 10.43
N GLY A 61 -19.50 5.47 10.58
CA GLY A 61 -20.46 5.47 9.48
C GLY A 61 -20.10 6.48 8.39
N GLY A 62 -19.70 7.70 8.77
CA GLY A 62 -19.31 8.75 7.84
C GLY A 62 -18.04 8.41 7.05
N THR A 63 -17.05 7.82 7.73
CA THR A 63 -15.78 7.48 7.08
C THR A 63 -15.88 6.15 6.32
N LEU A 64 -16.40 5.10 6.97
CA LEU A 64 -16.46 3.77 6.36
C LEU A 64 -17.47 3.68 5.22
N GLY A 65 -18.57 4.42 5.27
CA GLY A 65 -19.63 4.33 4.26
C GLY A 65 -19.11 4.64 2.86
N PHE A 66 -18.43 5.77 2.69
CA PHE A 66 -17.85 6.16 1.40
C PHE A 66 -16.64 5.29 1.03
N ILE A 67 -15.73 5.07 1.99
CA ILE A 67 -14.52 4.26 1.77
C ILE A 67 -14.90 2.83 1.37
N ALA A 68 -15.88 2.20 2.05
CA ALA A 68 -16.32 0.85 1.76
C ALA A 68 -16.81 0.69 0.32
N VAL A 69 -17.56 1.68 -0.20
CA VAL A 69 -18.04 1.64 -1.59
C VAL A 69 -16.88 1.77 -2.57
N VAL A 70 -16.03 2.78 -2.41
CA VAL A 70 -14.93 3.04 -3.35
C VAL A 70 -13.89 1.92 -3.31
N VAL A 71 -13.50 1.48 -2.11
CA VAL A 71 -12.53 0.38 -1.94
C VAL A 71 -13.14 -0.96 -2.38
N GLY A 72 -14.42 -1.19 -2.08
CA GLY A 72 -15.12 -2.41 -2.52
C GLY A 72 -15.18 -2.52 -4.03
N LEU A 73 -15.57 -1.46 -4.74
CA LEU A 73 -15.56 -1.44 -6.21
C LEU A 73 -14.14 -1.55 -6.76
N GLY A 74 -13.17 -0.88 -6.16
CA GLY A 74 -11.76 -1.00 -6.52
C GLY A 74 -11.23 -2.42 -6.36
N ALA A 75 -11.56 -3.08 -5.25
CA ALA A 75 -11.18 -4.47 -4.98
C ALA A 75 -11.81 -5.45 -5.98
N MET A 76 -13.08 -5.24 -6.35
CA MET A 76 -13.75 -6.06 -7.38
C MET A 76 -13.05 -5.90 -8.74
N PHE A 77 -12.71 -4.67 -9.12
CA PHE A 77 -11.96 -4.42 -10.36
C PHE A 77 -10.54 -5.00 -10.30
N GLY A 78 -9.86 -4.86 -9.16
CA GLY A 78 -8.57 -5.50 -8.91
C GLY A 78 -8.62 -7.01 -9.05
N GLN A 79 -9.65 -7.66 -8.49
CA GLN A 79 -9.87 -9.10 -8.62
C GLN A 79 -10.10 -9.53 -10.07
N LEU A 80 -10.86 -8.75 -10.85
CA LEU A 80 -11.03 -9.03 -12.28
C LEU A 80 -9.70 -8.94 -13.03
N LEU A 81 -8.86 -7.95 -12.72
CA LEU A 81 -7.54 -7.79 -13.33
C LEU A 81 -6.59 -8.94 -12.95
N GLU A 82 -6.69 -9.43 -11.71
CA GLU A 82 -5.93 -10.58 -11.23
C GLU A 82 -6.33 -11.86 -11.94
N VAL A 83 -7.63 -12.24 -11.88
CA VAL A 83 -8.14 -13.49 -12.46
C VAL A 83 -7.99 -13.53 -13.99
N SER A 84 -8.09 -12.37 -14.67
CA SER A 84 -7.87 -12.27 -16.11
C SER A 84 -6.40 -12.35 -16.54
N GLY A 85 -5.45 -12.33 -15.60
CA GLY A 85 -4.01 -12.20 -15.86
C GLY A 85 -3.62 -10.85 -16.45
N GLY A 86 -4.49 -9.83 -16.31
CA GLY A 86 -4.27 -8.50 -16.87
C GLY A 86 -3.06 -7.79 -16.28
N ALA A 87 -2.81 -7.93 -14.97
CA ALA A 87 -1.66 -7.35 -14.29
C ALA A 87 -0.33 -7.91 -14.83
N GLU A 88 -0.27 -9.23 -15.03
CA GLU A 88 0.90 -9.89 -15.60
C GLU A 88 1.12 -9.48 -17.06
N ARG A 89 0.07 -9.49 -17.89
CA ARG A 89 0.14 -9.06 -19.30
C ARG A 89 0.58 -7.61 -19.45
N LEU A 90 0.07 -6.71 -18.60
CA LEU A 90 0.50 -5.32 -18.57
C LEU A 90 2.01 -5.22 -18.29
N THR A 91 2.48 -5.94 -17.27
CA THR A 91 3.90 -5.95 -16.89
C THR A 91 4.78 -6.51 -18.00
N LEU A 92 4.39 -7.63 -18.62
CA LEU A 92 5.11 -8.22 -19.75
C LEU A 92 5.13 -7.26 -20.95
N SER A 93 4.05 -6.54 -21.21
CA SER A 93 4.00 -5.54 -22.29
C SER A 93 4.97 -4.38 -22.03
N LEU A 94 5.04 -3.90 -20.78
CA LEU A 94 6.00 -2.87 -20.37
C LEU A 94 7.44 -3.38 -20.51
N LEU A 95 7.72 -4.62 -20.10
CA LEU A 95 9.04 -5.23 -20.26
C LEU A 95 9.47 -5.35 -21.74
N ARG A 96 8.52 -5.64 -22.64
CA ARG A 96 8.79 -5.63 -24.09
C ARG A 96 9.12 -4.24 -24.62
N VAL A 97 8.36 -3.22 -24.21
CA VAL A 97 8.58 -1.82 -24.65
C VAL A 97 9.89 -1.25 -24.13
N PHE A 98 10.20 -1.46 -22.85
CA PHE A 98 11.41 -0.94 -22.24
C PHE A 98 12.67 -1.76 -22.57
N GLY A 99 12.48 -3.04 -22.91
CA GLY A 99 13.56 -3.98 -23.14
C GLY A 99 14.28 -4.42 -21.83
N ARG A 100 15.14 -5.42 -21.98
CA ARG A 100 15.88 -6.02 -20.83
C ARG A 100 16.79 -5.04 -20.10
N GLU A 101 17.41 -4.12 -20.84
CA GLU A 101 18.32 -3.10 -20.28
C GLU A 101 17.62 -2.15 -19.32
N ARG A 102 16.34 -1.88 -19.55
CA ARG A 102 15.52 -0.95 -18.74
C ARG A 102 14.45 -1.67 -17.94
N ALA A 103 14.61 -2.96 -17.67
CA ALA A 103 13.62 -3.76 -16.94
C ALA A 103 13.31 -3.20 -15.54
N THR A 104 14.26 -2.55 -14.88
CA THR A 104 14.03 -1.86 -13.58
C THR A 104 12.97 -0.76 -13.69
N TRP A 105 13.00 0.02 -14.77
CA TRP A 105 12.02 1.07 -15.06
C TRP A 105 10.66 0.48 -15.39
N ALA A 106 10.65 -0.60 -16.18
CA ALA A 106 9.43 -1.33 -16.50
C ALA A 106 8.77 -1.89 -15.24
N MET A 107 9.54 -2.46 -14.31
CA MET A 107 9.03 -2.99 -13.05
C MET A 107 8.48 -1.91 -12.14
N THR A 108 9.12 -0.73 -12.06
CA THR A 108 8.58 0.41 -11.30
C THR A 108 7.25 0.89 -11.88
N LEU A 109 7.20 1.09 -13.21
CA LEU A 109 5.99 1.55 -13.86
C LEU A 109 4.86 0.51 -13.77
N ALA A 110 5.19 -0.78 -13.91
CA ALA A 110 4.24 -1.86 -13.75
C ALA A 110 3.65 -1.87 -12.32
N GLY A 111 4.52 -1.82 -11.30
CA GLY A 111 4.08 -1.71 -9.92
C GLY A 111 3.20 -0.48 -9.67
N PHE A 112 3.59 0.67 -10.22
CA PHE A 112 2.84 1.90 -10.10
C PHE A 112 1.44 1.79 -10.73
N LEU A 113 1.32 1.26 -11.93
CA LEU A 113 0.04 1.14 -12.64
C LEU A 113 -0.84 0.02 -12.07
N VAL A 114 -0.25 -1.12 -11.73
CA VAL A 114 -1.00 -2.27 -11.16
C VAL A 114 -1.56 -1.93 -9.79
N ALA A 115 -0.83 -1.19 -8.95
CA ALA A 115 -1.31 -0.82 -7.62
C ALA A 115 -2.47 0.19 -7.62
N ILE A 116 -2.85 0.77 -8.75
CA ILE A 116 -4.06 1.61 -8.81
C ILE A 116 -5.31 0.78 -8.52
N PRO A 117 -5.62 -0.29 -9.28
CA PRO A 117 -6.77 -1.14 -9.01
C PRO A 117 -6.51 -2.31 -8.07
N VAL A 118 -5.25 -2.71 -7.85
CA VAL A 118 -4.86 -3.89 -7.08
C VAL A 118 -4.17 -3.48 -5.78
N PHE A 119 -4.53 -4.09 -4.67
CA PHE A 119 -3.83 -3.85 -3.41
C PHE A 119 -2.36 -4.26 -3.48
N PHE A 120 -1.52 -3.56 -2.73
CA PHE A 120 -0.07 -3.78 -2.68
C PHE A 120 0.32 -5.25 -2.54
N ASP A 121 -0.25 -5.95 -1.55
CA ASP A 121 0.09 -7.33 -1.24
C ASP A 121 -0.24 -8.27 -2.39
N VAL A 122 -1.43 -8.11 -2.97
CA VAL A 122 -1.91 -8.92 -4.11
C VAL A 122 -1.06 -8.63 -5.35
N GLY A 123 -0.82 -7.35 -5.66
CA GLY A 123 0.03 -6.95 -6.78
C GLY A 123 1.46 -7.50 -6.66
N PHE A 124 2.00 -7.52 -5.44
CA PHE A 124 3.31 -8.11 -5.19
C PHE A 124 3.32 -9.62 -5.42
N ILE A 125 2.34 -10.35 -4.87
CA ILE A 125 2.24 -11.81 -5.02
C ILE A 125 2.14 -12.21 -6.50
N ILE A 126 1.35 -11.48 -7.30
CA ILE A 126 1.16 -11.75 -8.73
C ILE A 126 2.47 -11.49 -9.51
N LEU A 127 3.17 -10.41 -9.20
CA LEU A 127 4.30 -9.94 -10.01
C LEU A 127 5.67 -10.41 -9.53
N VAL A 128 5.81 -10.92 -8.31
CA VAL A 128 7.10 -11.39 -7.78
C VAL A 128 7.71 -12.55 -8.59
N PRO A 129 6.96 -13.47 -9.21
CA PRO A 129 7.53 -14.49 -10.09
C PRO A 129 8.30 -13.90 -11.28
N LEU A 130 7.84 -12.76 -11.82
CA LEU A 130 8.55 -12.06 -12.90
C LEU A 130 9.88 -11.48 -12.41
N VAL A 131 9.94 -11.00 -11.17
CA VAL A 131 11.18 -10.54 -10.52
C VAL A 131 12.19 -11.69 -10.43
N TYR A 132 11.74 -12.87 -10.01
CA TYR A 132 12.60 -14.07 -9.93
C TYR A 132 13.11 -14.48 -11.31
N THR A 133 12.24 -14.50 -12.31
CA THR A 133 12.61 -14.82 -13.69
C THR A 133 13.66 -13.87 -14.23
N LEU A 134 13.44 -12.55 -14.10
CA LEU A 134 14.39 -11.52 -14.53
C LEU A 134 15.74 -11.62 -13.82
N ALA A 135 15.75 -11.82 -12.50
CA ALA A 135 16.97 -11.95 -11.72
C ALA A 135 17.81 -13.16 -12.17
N ARG A 136 17.17 -14.29 -12.48
CA ARG A 136 17.82 -15.52 -12.99
C ARG A 136 18.34 -15.36 -14.41
N GLU A 137 17.51 -14.91 -15.33
CA GLU A 137 17.89 -14.76 -16.73
C GLU A 137 19.06 -13.80 -16.91
N THR A 138 19.09 -12.72 -16.12
CA THR A 138 20.14 -11.71 -16.19
C THR A 138 21.32 -12.01 -15.30
N ARG A 139 21.21 -12.99 -14.39
CA ARG A 139 22.20 -13.30 -13.35
C ARG A 139 22.58 -12.08 -12.51
N ARG A 140 21.59 -11.24 -12.22
CA ARG A 140 21.74 -10.04 -11.39
C ARG A 140 21.02 -10.20 -10.05
N SER A 141 21.38 -9.35 -9.10
CA SER A 141 20.76 -9.35 -7.76
C SER A 141 19.24 -9.23 -7.86
N LEU A 142 18.52 -10.02 -7.06
CA LEU A 142 17.07 -9.96 -6.91
C LEU A 142 16.58 -8.55 -6.55
N LEU A 143 17.39 -7.82 -5.77
CA LEU A 143 17.08 -6.45 -5.35
C LEU A 143 16.97 -5.48 -6.54
N LEU A 144 17.66 -5.75 -7.64
CA LEU A 144 17.64 -4.90 -8.83
C LEU A 144 16.24 -4.79 -9.47
N TYR A 145 15.43 -5.81 -9.33
CA TYR A 145 14.07 -5.88 -9.90
C TYR A 145 12.99 -5.81 -8.82
N GLY A 146 13.26 -6.38 -7.64
CA GLY A 146 12.32 -6.42 -6.53
C GLY A 146 12.07 -5.03 -5.93
N ILE A 147 13.12 -4.25 -5.68
CA ILE A 147 12.97 -2.89 -5.14
C ILE A 147 12.19 -1.97 -6.08
N PRO A 148 12.47 -1.92 -7.40
CA PRO A 148 11.67 -1.15 -8.34
C PRO A 148 10.18 -1.52 -8.34
N LEU A 149 9.86 -2.81 -8.33
CA LEU A 149 8.48 -3.27 -8.23
C LEU A 149 7.82 -2.81 -6.93
N LEU A 150 8.47 -3.07 -5.79
CA LEU A 150 7.97 -2.68 -4.47
C LEU A 150 7.78 -1.18 -4.34
N ALA A 151 8.71 -0.38 -4.87
CA ALA A 151 8.60 1.08 -4.85
C ALA A 151 7.40 1.57 -5.65
N GLY A 152 7.17 1.03 -6.85
CA GLY A 152 5.99 1.36 -7.65
C GLY A 152 4.70 1.03 -6.92
N LEU A 153 4.57 -0.20 -6.42
CA LEU A 153 3.40 -0.66 -5.66
C LEU A 153 3.16 0.17 -4.40
N ALA A 154 4.20 0.37 -3.57
CA ALA A 154 4.07 1.05 -2.27
C ALA A 154 3.73 2.54 -2.43
N VAL A 155 4.37 3.22 -3.36
CA VAL A 155 4.12 4.64 -3.60
C VAL A 155 2.70 4.86 -4.10
N THR A 156 2.23 4.08 -5.07
CA THR A 156 0.84 4.18 -5.53
C THR A 156 -0.14 3.89 -4.41
N HIS A 157 0.11 2.83 -3.64
CA HIS A 157 -0.74 2.47 -2.51
C HIS A 157 -0.82 3.58 -1.45
N ALA A 158 0.26 4.34 -1.24
CA ALA A 158 0.31 5.40 -0.25
C ALA A 158 -0.25 6.75 -0.75
N PHE A 159 -0.18 7.04 -2.05
CA PHE A 159 -0.47 8.36 -2.59
C PHE A 159 -1.73 8.43 -3.47
N VAL A 160 -2.12 7.31 -4.10
CA VAL A 160 -3.13 7.33 -5.16
C VAL A 160 -4.39 6.57 -4.74
N PRO A 161 -5.57 7.25 -4.72
CA PRO A 161 -6.85 6.53 -4.63
C PRO A 161 -7.01 5.49 -5.76
N PRO A 162 -7.75 4.40 -5.55
CA PRO A 162 -8.78 4.16 -4.53
C PRO A 162 -8.29 3.46 -3.25
N THR A 163 -7.03 3.48 -2.93
CA THR A 163 -6.54 2.90 -1.68
C THR A 163 -7.12 3.63 -0.45
N PRO A 164 -7.39 2.92 0.66
CA PRO A 164 -8.14 3.47 1.80
C PRO A 164 -7.48 4.68 2.46
N GLY A 165 -6.14 4.70 2.56
CA GLY A 165 -5.39 5.77 3.19
C GLY A 165 -5.60 7.14 2.54
N PRO A 166 -5.26 7.30 1.25
CA PRO A 166 -5.49 8.54 0.51
C PRO A 166 -6.95 9.01 0.52
N ILE A 167 -7.92 8.07 0.44
CA ILE A 167 -9.35 8.40 0.49
C ILE A 167 -9.72 8.96 1.86
N ALA A 168 -9.29 8.31 2.95
CA ALA A 168 -9.58 8.75 4.31
C ALA A 168 -9.01 10.14 4.57
N VAL A 169 -7.75 10.40 4.16
CA VAL A 169 -7.13 11.71 4.30
C VAL A 169 -7.86 12.75 3.46
N ALA A 170 -8.22 12.46 2.21
CA ALA A 170 -8.96 13.36 1.36
C ALA A 170 -10.29 13.80 2.00
N GLN A 171 -11.03 12.86 2.59
CA GLN A 171 -12.27 13.16 3.31
C GLN A 171 -12.06 14.04 4.55
N LEU A 172 -11.02 13.72 5.35
CA LEU A 172 -10.74 14.47 6.58
C LEU A 172 -10.39 15.93 6.33
N VAL A 173 -9.65 16.21 5.24
CA VAL A 173 -9.25 17.57 4.87
C VAL A 173 -10.22 18.25 3.89
N GLY A 174 -11.31 17.57 3.50
CA GLY A 174 -12.28 18.09 2.53
C GLY A 174 -11.70 18.29 1.11
N ALA A 175 -10.70 17.48 0.73
CA ALA A 175 -10.05 17.58 -0.57
C ALA A 175 -10.86 16.92 -1.68
N ASP A 176 -10.81 17.48 -2.88
CA ASP A 176 -11.37 16.87 -4.08
C ASP A 176 -10.57 15.62 -4.49
N LEU A 177 -11.26 14.50 -4.65
CA LEU A 177 -10.65 13.21 -4.90
C LEU A 177 -9.89 13.16 -6.24
N GLY A 178 -10.40 13.86 -7.27
CA GLY A 178 -9.74 13.96 -8.57
C GLY A 178 -8.40 14.68 -8.46
N ARG A 179 -8.34 15.76 -7.67
CA ARG A 179 -7.08 16.47 -7.39
C ARG A 179 -6.11 15.61 -6.59
N VAL A 180 -6.60 14.81 -5.63
CA VAL A 180 -5.76 13.88 -4.86
C VAL A 180 -5.16 12.84 -5.80
N ILE A 181 -5.92 12.28 -6.74
CA ILE A 181 -5.40 11.35 -7.76
C ILE A 181 -4.34 12.04 -8.63
N LEU A 182 -4.64 13.24 -9.12
CA LEU A 182 -3.71 13.98 -9.99
C LEU A 182 -2.39 14.29 -9.28
N PHE A 183 -2.44 14.93 -8.11
CA PHE A 183 -1.24 15.31 -7.37
C PHE A 183 -0.54 14.09 -6.76
N GLY A 184 -1.27 13.08 -6.29
CA GLY A 184 -0.72 11.82 -5.82
C GLY A 184 0.06 11.10 -6.90
N SER A 185 -0.45 11.08 -8.14
CA SER A 185 0.26 10.50 -9.28
C SER A 185 1.47 11.36 -9.70
N LEU A 186 1.31 12.69 -9.74
CA LEU A 186 2.38 13.61 -10.14
C LEU A 186 3.57 13.59 -9.18
N ILE A 187 3.31 13.52 -7.87
CA ILE A 187 4.35 13.46 -6.84
C ILE A 187 4.81 12.01 -6.64
N GLY A 188 3.89 11.07 -6.70
CA GLY A 188 4.19 9.65 -6.51
C GLY A 188 5.14 9.09 -7.56
N LEU A 189 4.96 9.46 -8.83
CA LEU A 189 5.83 8.94 -9.89
C LEU A 189 7.32 9.30 -9.70
N PRO A 190 7.72 10.54 -9.43
CA PRO A 190 9.10 10.86 -9.05
C PRO A 190 9.60 10.13 -7.81
N CYS A 191 8.75 9.96 -6.79
CA CYS A 191 9.09 9.19 -5.58
C CYS A 191 9.35 7.72 -5.92
N ALA A 192 8.49 7.11 -6.76
CA ALA A 192 8.67 5.74 -7.22
C ALA A 192 9.96 5.56 -8.04
N ILE A 193 10.30 6.56 -8.87
CA ILE A 193 11.56 6.56 -9.64
C ILE A 193 12.77 6.65 -8.69
N ALA A 194 12.73 7.53 -7.71
CA ALA A 194 13.83 7.69 -6.77
C ALA A 194 14.03 6.43 -5.92
N ALA A 195 12.95 5.91 -5.32
CA ALA A 195 12.99 4.73 -4.47
C ALA A 195 13.13 3.40 -5.24
N GLY A 196 12.68 3.35 -6.49
CA GLY A 196 12.71 2.16 -7.33
C GLY A 196 14.01 2.02 -8.14
N PRO A 197 14.03 2.45 -9.39
CA PRO A 197 15.18 2.18 -10.28
C PRO A 197 16.46 2.83 -9.79
N LEU A 198 16.45 4.03 -9.22
CA LEU A 198 17.66 4.70 -8.76
C LEU A 198 18.22 4.03 -7.50
N PHE A 199 17.42 3.92 -6.46
CA PHE A 199 17.85 3.27 -5.22
C PHE A 199 18.09 1.77 -5.42
N GLY A 200 17.22 1.07 -6.15
CA GLY A 200 17.36 -0.34 -6.48
C GLY A 200 18.67 -0.65 -7.20
N ALA A 201 19.04 0.16 -8.18
CA ALA A 201 20.33 0.01 -8.88
C ALA A 201 21.53 0.31 -7.96
N TRP A 202 21.40 1.29 -7.07
CA TRP A 202 22.46 1.62 -6.11
C TRP A 202 22.69 0.51 -5.09
N ILE A 203 21.63 -0.03 -4.48
CA ILE A 203 21.74 -1.07 -3.46
C ILE A 203 22.14 -2.43 -4.04
N ALA A 204 21.64 -2.77 -5.25
CA ALA A 204 21.99 -4.02 -5.93
C ALA A 204 23.47 -4.12 -6.33
N ARG A 205 24.18 -2.99 -6.42
CA ARG A 205 25.64 -2.97 -6.62
C ARG A 205 26.41 -3.28 -5.33
N ARG A 206 25.78 -3.10 -4.18
CA ARG A 206 26.41 -3.29 -2.86
C ARG A 206 26.02 -4.61 -2.21
N ILE A 207 24.80 -5.07 -2.48
CA ILE A 207 24.24 -6.28 -1.89
C ILE A 207 23.75 -7.18 -3.03
N TYR A 208 24.35 -8.35 -3.11
CA TYR A 208 23.89 -9.39 -4.02
C TYR A 208 22.94 -10.32 -3.26
N ALA A 209 21.68 -10.33 -3.66
CA ALA A 209 20.67 -11.25 -3.14
C ALA A 209 20.32 -12.25 -4.24
N GLU A 210 20.46 -13.53 -3.93
CA GLU A 210 20.09 -14.63 -4.81
C GLU A 210 18.58 -14.90 -4.73
N VAL A 211 18.06 -15.54 -5.77
CA VAL A 211 16.70 -16.05 -5.74
C VAL A 211 16.68 -17.31 -4.88
N PRO A 212 15.85 -17.40 -3.82
CA PRO A 212 15.82 -18.56 -2.93
C PRO A 212 15.49 -19.84 -3.70
N GLU A 213 16.22 -20.94 -3.41
CA GLU A 213 16.04 -22.21 -4.10
C GLU A 213 14.64 -22.83 -3.92
N TYR A 214 14.02 -22.67 -2.75
CA TYR A 214 12.68 -23.18 -2.48
C TYR A 214 11.58 -22.50 -3.33
N MET A 215 11.83 -21.28 -3.83
CA MET A 215 10.95 -20.61 -4.79
C MET A 215 11.12 -21.17 -6.21
N THR A 216 12.07 -22.08 -6.41
CA THR A 216 12.38 -22.66 -7.73
C THR A 216 11.68 -23.97 -8.01
N GLY A 217 11.21 -24.67 -6.97
CA GLY A 217 10.66 -26.03 -7.07
C GLY A 217 9.15 -26.14 -7.32
N GLY A 218 8.39 -25.05 -7.18
CA GLY A 218 6.92 -25.09 -7.19
C GLY A 218 6.21 -24.54 -8.43
N GLN A 219 6.90 -23.82 -9.31
CA GLN A 219 6.28 -23.20 -10.49
C GLN A 219 7.03 -23.55 -11.78
N ARG A 220 6.89 -24.80 -12.23
CA ARG A 220 6.80 -25.07 -13.67
C ARG A 220 5.39 -24.70 -14.14
N ALA A 221 4.96 -23.48 -13.93
CA ALA A 221 3.97 -22.85 -14.78
C ALA A 221 4.76 -22.46 -16.03
N GLU A 222 4.54 -23.19 -17.11
CA GLU A 222 4.97 -22.85 -18.46
C GLU A 222 4.55 -21.40 -18.76
N VAL A 223 5.42 -20.44 -18.49
CA VAL A 223 5.39 -19.19 -19.21
C VAL A 223 5.77 -19.56 -20.62
N ARG A 224 4.77 -19.86 -21.45
CA ARG A 224 4.95 -20.04 -22.88
C ARG A 224 5.55 -18.75 -23.43
N THR A 225 6.85 -18.77 -23.57
CA THR A 225 7.63 -17.74 -24.30
C THR A 225 7.54 -17.96 -25.82
N ASP A 226 6.46 -18.54 -26.29
CA ASP A 226 6.22 -18.71 -27.72
C ASP A 226 5.92 -17.33 -28.32
N GLY A 227 6.94 -16.66 -28.79
CA GLY A 227 6.82 -15.45 -29.61
C GLY A 227 7.55 -14.20 -29.11
N LEU A 228 8.83 -14.31 -28.76
CA LEU A 228 9.75 -13.17 -28.69
C LEU A 228 10.74 -13.22 -29.82
#